data_e5ada955772078ae9d7b1fb10c35f08e
#
_entry.id   e5ada955772078ae9d7b1fb10c35f08e
#
_cell.length_a   1.000
_cell.length_b   1.000
_cell.length_c   1.000
_cell.angle_alpha   90.00
_cell.angle_beta   90.00
_cell.angle_gamma   90.00
#
_symmetry.space_group_name_H-M   'P 1'
#
loop_
_entity.id
_entity.type
_entity.pdbx_description
1 polymer ?
#
loop_
_entity_poly.entity_id
_entity_poly.type
_entity_poly.pdbx_seq_one_letter_code
_entity_poly.pdbx_strand_id
1 'polypeptide(L)'
;VLREVAAIVKPDVPLATNTSSLSVSEIGRAAGEEHRVVGMHFFNPAPVLKLVEVIRGKETSDEVAERVILIAEAWGKQVAQASDTPGFIVNRVARPYYLEAWRVLEDGYARVDVIDQAMKTLGGFRMGPFELTDLIGQDVNTATTESVWQRLGEPARLAPSRLQNKLV
;
A
#
# COMPACT_ATOMS: atom_id res chain seq x y z
N VAL A 1 -9.46 16.71 9.06
CA VAL A 1 -8.97 15.84 10.15
C VAL A 1 -7.54 16.22 10.56
N LEU A 2 -6.48 16.04 9.72
CA LEU A 2 -5.08 16.31 10.18
C LEU A 2 -4.84 17.78 10.57
N ARG A 3 -5.44 18.74 9.86
CA ARG A 3 -5.38 20.17 10.24
C ARG A 3 -5.99 20.45 11.61
N GLU A 4 -7.09 19.79 11.94
CA GLU A 4 -7.76 19.91 13.26
C GLU A 4 -6.92 19.26 14.36
N VAL A 5 -6.33 18.09 14.07
CA VAL A 5 -5.40 17.42 14.99
C VAL A 5 -4.17 18.29 15.22
N ALA A 6 -3.62 18.90 14.18
CA ALA A 6 -2.47 19.79 14.23
C ALA A 6 -2.69 20.99 15.17
N ALA A 7 -3.92 21.51 15.20
CA ALA A 7 -4.29 22.63 16.07
C ALA A 7 -4.38 22.26 17.57
N ILE A 8 -4.48 20.97 17.89
CA ILE A 8 -4.67 20.47 19.26
C ILE A 8 -3.35 19.96 19.86
N VAL A 9 -2.53 19.26 19.03
CA VAL A 9 -1.28 18.67 19.50
C VAL A 9 -0.12 19.67 19.45
N LYS A 10 0.91 19.43 20.29
CA LYS A 10 2.09 20.29 20.30
C LYS A 10 2.78 20.30 18.92
N PRO A 11 3.46 21.40 18.56
CA PRO A 11 4.11 21.55 17.26
C PRO A 11 5.19 20.50 16.94
N ASP A 12 5.81 19.94 17.96
CA ASP A 12 6.86 18.91 17.86
C ASP A 12 6.33 17.48 17.69
N VAL A 13 5.01 17.26 17.76
CA VAL A 13 4.39 15.93 17.65
C VAL A 13 4.28 15.53 16.18
N PRO A 14 4.84 14.37 15.75
CA PRO A 14 4.61 13.84 14.41
C PRO A 14 3.14 13.57 14.11
N LEU A 15 2.71 13.86 12.90
CA LEU A 15 1.37 13.57 12.39
C LEU A 15 1.47 12.41 11.42
N ALA A 16 1.07 11.22 11.87
CA ALA A 16 1.14 10.01 11.05
C ALA A 16 -0.18 9.73 10.32
N THR A 17 -0.09 9.35 9.04
CA THR A 17 -1.23 8.90 8.24
C THR A 17 -1.05 7.44 7.82
N ASN A 18 -2.10 6.62 7.94
CA ASN A 18 -2.11 5.21 7.52
C ASN A 18 -2.65 5.06 6.08
N THR A 19 -2.51 6.07 5.24
CA THR A 19 -2.93 5.96 3.84
C THR A 19 -2.20 4.83 3.11
N SER A 20 -2.90 4.11 2.23
CA SER A 20 -2.33 3.04 1.39
C SER A 20 -2.04 3.51 -0.04
N SER A 21 -2.63 4.64 -0.46
CA SER A 21 -2.60 5.06 -1.87
C SER A 21 -2.53 6.57 -2.08
N LEU A 22 -2.86 7.39 -1.07
CA LEU A 22 -2.78 8.84 -1.19
C LEU A 22 -1.36 9.34 -0.93
N SER A 23 -0.98 10.45 -1.56
CA SER A 23 0.32 11.07 -1.34
C SER A 23 0.43 11.67 0.06
N VAL A 24 1.46 11.28 0.78
CA VAL A 24 1.80 11.83 2.09
C VAL A 24 2.13 13.33 1.96
N SER A 25 2.83 13.72 0.90
CA SER A 25 3.16 15.12 0.59
C SER A 25 1.91 15.98 0.36
N GLU A 26 0.92 15.45 -0.38
CA GLU A 26 -0.35 16.17 -0.60
C GLU A 26 -1.17 16.29 0.69
N ILE A 27 -1.18 15.23 1.51
CA ILE A 27 -1.83 15.25 2.82
C ILE A 27 -1.17 16.29 3.74
N GLY A 28 0.16 16.34 3.79
CA GLY A 28 0.93 17.33 4.54
C GLY A 28 0.60 18.76 4.11
N ARG A 29 0.61 19.00 2.80
CA ARG A 29 0.25 20.31 2.22
C ARG A 29 -1.17 20.71 2.55
N ALA A 30 -2.13 19.80 2.43
CA ALA A 30 -3.53 20.06 2.77
C ALA A 30 -3.73 20.35 4.27
N ALA A 31 -2.87 19.81 5.13
CA ALA A 31 -2.87 20.10 6.55
C ALA A 31 -2.15 21.42 6.90
N GLY A 32 -1.24 21.90 6.05
CA GLY A 32 -0.33 23.02 6.34
C GLY A 32 0.82 22.62 7.28
N GLU A 33 1.22 21.34 7.26
CA GLU A 33 2.11 20.72 8.25
C GLU A 33 3.10 19.76 7.57
N GLU A 34 3.57 20.13 6.37
CA GLU A 34 4.35 19.25 5.49
C GLU A 34 5.58 18.66 6.18
N HIS A 35 6.25 19.45 7.04
CA HIS A 35 7.49 19.05 7.71
C HIS A 35 7.29 17.98 8.79
N ARG A 36 6.10 17.86 9.39
CA ARG A 36 5.81 16.90 10.45
C ARG A 36 4.78 15.83 10.09
N VAL A 37 4.28 15.83 8.85
CA VAL A 37 3.43 14.75 8.35
C VAL A 37 4.29 13.64 7.76
N VAL A 38 3.99 12.39 8.14
CA VAL A 38 4.69 11.17 7.71
C VAL A 38 3.68 10.06 7.47
N GLY A 39 3.93 9.19 6.51
CA GLY A 39 3.15 7.97 6.33
C GLY A 39 3.61 6.89 7.31
N MET A 40 2.66 6.18 7.89
CA MET A 40 2.90 5.00 8.73
C MET A 40 1.90 3.92 8.33
N HIS A 41 2.24 3.19 7.27
CA HIS A 41 1.35 2.26 6.59
C HIS A 41 1.46 0.87 7.18
N PHE A 42 0.40 0.43 7.85
CA PHE A 42 0.28 -0.91 8.42
C PHE A 42 -0.43 -1.86 7.47
N PHE A 43 -0.17 -3.15 7.67
CA PHE A 43 -0.81 -4.25 6.95
C PHE A 43 -1.75 -5.01 7.88
N ASN A 44 -2.93 -5.37 7.36
CA ASN A 44 -3.93 -6.09 8.14
C ASN A 44 -3.62 -7.59 8.27
N PRO A 45 -3.75 -8.16 9.47
CA PRO A 45 -4.10 -7.52 10.76
C PRO A 45 -2.91 -6.79 11.37
N ALA A 46 -3.02 -5.49 11.61
CA ALA A 46 -1.92 -4.65 12.09
C ALA A 46 -1.26 -5.14 13.40
N PRO A 47 -1.98 -5.72 14.39
CA PRO A 47 -1.34 -6.25 15.59
C PRO A 47 -0.45 -7.49 15.32
N VAL A 48 -0.75 -8.26 14.27
CA VAL A 48 -0.07 -9.54 13.96
C VAL A 48 1.09 -9.34 13.00
N LEU A 49 0.87 -8.56 11.93
CA LEU A 49 1.89 -8.34 10.92
C LEU A 49 2.96 -7.38 11.42
N LYS A 50 4.21 -7.83 11.33
CA LYS A 50 5.37 -7.07 11.84
C LYS A 50 5.76 -5.91 10.93
N LEU A 51 5.54 -6.03 9.63
CA LEU A 51 5.94 -5.01 8.65
C LEU A 51 5.12 -3.73 8.82
N VAL A 52 5.80 -2.60 8.78
CA VAL A 52 5.24 -1.26 8.61
C VAL A 52 6.10 -0.48 7.63
N GLU A 53 5.48 0.19 6.67
CA GLU A 53 6.17 1.13 5.81
C GLU A 53 6.13 2.52 6.46
N VAL A 54 7.29 3.16 6.61
CA VAL A 54 7.39 4.57 6.99
C VAL A 54 7.68 5.37 5.73
N ILE A 55 6.73 6.22 5.35
CA ILE A 55 6.76 6.94 4.08
C ILE A 55 7.08 8.40 4.33
N ARG A 56 8.17 8.87 3.74
CA ARG A 56 8.59 10.27 3.81
C ARG A 56 7.96 11.04 2.66
N GLY A 57 7.14 12.04 2.99
CA GLY A 57 6.75 13.07 2.04
C GLY A 57 7.96 13.93 1.64
N LYS A 58 7.80 14.75 0.62
CA LYS A 58 8.90 15.60 0.09
C LYS A 58 9.50 16.52 1.15
N GLU A 59 8.67 17.06 2.01
CA GLU A 59 9.05 18.04 3.03
C GLU A 59 9.07 17.44 4.46
N THR A 60 8.82 16.14 4.61
CA THR A 60 8.89 15.47 5.92
C THR A 60 10.32 15.58 6.46
N SER A 61 10.49 16.16 7.65
CA SER A 61 11.81 16.33 8.24
C SER A 61 12.44 14.99 8.65
N ASP A 62 13.77 14.94 8.65
CA ASP A 62 14.53 13.75 9.07
C ASP A 62 14.19 13.38 10.51
N GLU A 63 14.12 14.36 11.40
CA GLU A 63 13.78 14.18 12.81
C GLU A 63 12.42 13.51 13.02
N VAL A 64 11.41 13.94 12.27
CA VAL A 64 10.06 13.36 12.34
C VAL A 64 10.06 11.93 11.85
N ALA A 65 10.73 11.66 10.73
CA ALA A 65 10.81 10.30 10.18
C ALA A 65 11.55 9.36 11.13
N GLU A 66 12.69 9.75 11.65
CA GLU A 66 13.46 8.96 12.62
C GLU A 66 12.69 8.69 13.90
N ARG A 67 12.00 9.69 14.44
CA ARG A 67 11.16 9.53 15.62
C ARG A 67 10.05 8.51 15.41
N VAL A 68 9.39 8.52 14.25
CA VAL A 68 8.33 7.55 13.91
C VAL A 68 8.91 6.16 13.70
N ILE A 69 10.09 6.03 13.10
CA ILE A 69 10.80 4.75 12.97
C ILE A 69 11.07 4.15 14.35
N LEU A 70 11.66 4.93 15.27
CA LEU A 70 11.93 4.47 16.64
C LEU A 70 10.67 4.04 17.38
N ILE A 71 9.57 4.77 17.21
CA ILE A 71 8.27 4.39 17.78
C ILE A 71 7.79 3.06 17.23
N ALA A 72 7.86 2.85 15.91
CA ALA A 72 7.44 1.60 15.28
C ALA A 72 8.30 0.41 15.74
N GLU A 73 9.62 0.59 15.82
CA GLU A 73 10.55 -0.42 16.33
C GLU A 73 10.29 -0.76 17.80
N ALA A 74 9.99 0.25 18.63
CA ALA A 74 9.62 0.04 20.03
C ALA A 74 8.31 -0.78 20.18
N TRP A 75 7.42 -0.75 19.18
CA TRP A 75 6.24 -1.61 19.10
C TRP A 75 6.54 -3.01 18.55
N GLY A 76 7.80 -3.34 18.30
CA GLY A 76 8.24 -4.62 17.74
C GLY A 76 7.97 -4.77 16.24
N LYS A 77 7.78 -3.65 15.53
CA LYS A 77 7.61 -3.65 14.09
C LYS A 77 8.96 -3.70 13.36
N GLN A 78 8.94 -4.24 12.17
CA GLN A 78 10.02 -4.18 11.19
C GLN A 78 9.73 -3.04 10.22
N VAL A 79 10.55 -2.01 10.24
CA VAL A 79 10.32 -0.81 9.45
C VAL A 79 10.96 -0.94 8.07
N ALA A 80 10.16 -0.70 7.03
CA ALA A 80 10.63 -0.44 5.68
C ALA A 80 10.46 1.05 5.36
N GLN A 81 11.54 1.75 5.09
CA GLN A 81 11.47 3.16 4.70
C GLN A 81 11.16 3.27 3.21
N ALA A 82 10.20 4.12 2.87
CA ALA A 82 9.76 4.36 1.51
C ALA A 82 9.66 5.85 1.18
N SER A 83 9.87 6.19 -0.07
CA SER A 83 9.52 7.51 -0.61
C SER A 83 8.02 7.58 -0.91
N ASP A 84 7.47 8.79 -0.92
CA ASP A 84 6.07 9.07 -1.27
C ASP A 84 5.81 8.85 -2.78
N THR A 85 5.78 7.58 -3.17
CA THR A 85 5.51 7.13 -4.54
C THR A 85 4.25 6.27 -4.58
N PRO A 86 3.52 6.23 -5.70
CA PRO A 86 2.27 5.47 -5.79
C PRO A 86 2.44 3.99 -5.45
N GLY A 87 1.70 3.54 -4.41
CA GLY A 87 1.74 2.18 -3.90
C GLY A 87 2.94 1.86 -3.00
N PHE A 88 3.76 2.86 -2.67
CA PHE A 88 4.97 2.73 -1.84
C PHE A 88 5.84 1.54 -2.29
N ILE A 89 6.19 0.61 -1.41
CA ILE A 89 6.93 -0.60 -1.77
C ILE A 89 5.96 -1.77 -2.00
N VAL A 90 5.19 -2.16 -0.97
CA VAL A 90 4.44 -3.42 -0.98
C VAL A 90 3.33 -3.41 -2.03
N ASN A 91 2.49 -2.36 -2.04
CA ASN A 91 1.42 -2.27 -3.05
C ASN A 91 1.98 -2.19 -4.47
N ARG A 92 3.12 -1.53 -4.66
CA ARG A 92 3.78 -1.47 -5.97
C ARG A 92 4.30 -2.83 -6.44
N VAL A 93 4.97 -3.57 -5.56
CA VAL A 93 5.56 -4.89 -5.86
C VAL A 93 4.47 -5.96 -5.98
N ALA A 94 3.40 -5.88 -5.19
CA ALA A 94 2.31 -6.83 -5.23
C ALA A 94 1.41 -6.72 -6.48
N ARG A 95 1.35 -5.55 -7.14
CA ARG A 95 0.46 -5.40 -8.33
C ARG A 95 0.69 -6.44 -9.41
N PRO A 96 1.94 -6.70 -9.90
CA PRO A 96 2.18 -7.72 -10.90
C PRO A 96 1.69 -9.13 -10.51
N TYR A 97 1.75 -9.49 -9.23
CA TYR A 97 1.27 -10.78 -8.73
C TYR A 97 -0.21 -11.01 -9.02
N TYR A 98 -1.03 -9.99 -8.75
CA TYR A 98 -2.47 -10.06 -9.03
C TYR A 98 -2.76 -9.91 -10.52
N LEU A 99 -2.19 -8.89 -11.15
CA LEU A 99 -2.52 -8.53 -12.52
C LEU A 99 -2.09 -9.59 -13.53
N GLU A 100 -0.95 -10.25 -13.33
CA GLU A 100 -0.52 -11.33 -14.21
C GLU A 100 -1.42 -12.56 -14.07
N ALA A 101 -1.87 -12.87 -12.86
CA ALA A 101 -2.83 -13.94 -12.65
C ALA A 101 -4.17 -13.68 -13.39
N TRP A 102 -4.66 -12.43 -13.33
CA TRP A 102 -5.84 -12.03 -14.09
C TRP A 102 -5.64 -12.16 -15.60
N ARG A 103 -4.45 -11.79 -16.14
CA ARG A 103 -4.15 -11.94 -17.57
C ARG A 103 -4.13 -13.40 -17.99
N VAL A 104 -3.48 -14.28 -17.22
CA VAL A 104 -3.48 -15.73 -17.49
C VAL A 104 -4.90 -16.28 -17.54
N LEU A 105 -5.80 -15.81 -16.67
CA LEU A 105 -7.21 -16.18 -16.69
C LEU A 105 -7.95 -15.60 -17.90
N GLU A 106 -7.76 -14.30 -18.19
CA GLU A 106 -8.38 -13.59 -19.32
C GLU A 106 -7.99 -14.18 -20.68
N ASP A 107 -6.73 -14.59 -20.82
CA ASP A 107 -6.18 -15.23 -22.01
C ASP A 107 -6.59 -16.72 -22.13
N GLY A 108 -7.28 -17.26 -21.12
CA GLY A 108 -7.78 -18.63 -21.14
C GLY A 108 -6.73 -19.71 -20.94
N TYR A 109 -5.53 -19.37 -20.47
CA TYR A 109 -4.44 -20.33 -20.27
C TYR A 109 -4.67 -21.26 -19.08
N ALA A 110 -5.28 -20.77 -18.00
CA ALA A 110 -5.57 -21.59 -16.84
C ALA A 110 -6.80 -21.06 -16.07
N ARG A 111 -7.40 -21.95 -15.28
CA ARG A 111 -8.50 -21.63 -14.35
C ARG A 111 -7.94 -21.07 -13.05
N VAL A 112 -8.79 -20.36 -12.31
CA VAL A 112 -8.49 -19.75 -11.00
C VAL A 112 -7.84 -20.74 -10.03
N ASP A 113 -8.45 -21.92 -9.87
CA ASP A 113 -7.97 -22.98 -8.98
C ASP A 113 -6.57 -23.50 -9.35
N VAL A 114 -6.31 -23.60 -10.65
CA VAL A 114 -5.01 -24.07 -11.19
C VAL A 114 -3.92 -23.01 -10.96
N ILE A 115 -4.24 -21.73 -11.20
CA ILE A 115 -3.30 -20.61 -10.99
C ILE A 115 -2.92 -20.55 -9.50
N ASP A 116 -3.91 -20.53 -8.62
CA ASP A 116 -3.68 -20.48 -7.17
C ASP A 116 -2.87 -21.67 -6.67
N GLN A 117 -3.20 -22.87 -7.14
CA GLN A 117 -2.46 -24.08 -6.80
C GLN A 117 -1.00 -24.03 -7.25
N ALA A 118 -0.75 -23.60 -8.49
CA ALA A 118 0.60 -23.46 -9.03
C ALA A 118 1.44 -22.47 -8.21
N MET A 119 0.86 -21.31 -7.87
CA MET A 119 1.56 -20.29 -7.08
C MET A 119 1.86 -20.76 -5.66
N LYS A 120 0.97 -21.53 -5.05
CA LYS A 120 1.21 -22.11 -3.71
C LYS A 120 2.25 -23.23 -3.73
N THR A 121 2.13 -24.17 -4.65
CA THR A 121 2.96 -25.39 -4.62
C THR A 121 4.33 -25.22 -5.27
N LEU A 122 4.40 -24.48 -6.37
CA LEU A 122 5.64 -24.25 -7.13
C LEU A 122 6.25 -22.89 -6.82
N GLY A 123 5.42 -21.86 -6.66
CA GLY A 123 5.85 -20.51 -6.34
C GLY A 123 6.23 -20.29 -4.87
N GLY A 124 5.82 -21.18 -3.97
CA GLY A 124 6.10 -21.09 -2.54
C GLY A 124 5.32 -20.00 -1.79
N PHE A 125 4.28 -19.45 -2.40
CA PHE A 125 3.41 -18.45 -1.76
C PHE A 125 2.43 -19.11 -0.79
N ARG A 126 2.13 -18.46 0.32
CA ARG A 126 1.14 -18.96 1.30
C ARG A 126 -0.27 -19.02 0.74
N MET A 127 -0.61 -18.06 -0.11
CA MET A 127 -1.92 -17.92 -0.77
C MET A 127 -1.71 -17.70 -2.26
N GLY A 128 -2.60 -18.25 -3.06
CA GLY A 128 -2.66 -17.92 -4.48
C GLY A 128 -3.17 -16.50 -4.71
N PRO A 129 -2.97 -15.93 -5.89
CA PRO A 129 -3.35 -14.55 -6.18
C PRO A 129 -4.85 -14.29 -6.06
N PHE A 130 -5.70 -15.24 -6.42
CA PHE A 130 -7.15 -15.11 -6.33
C PHE A 130 -7.64 -15.32 -4.90
N GLU A 131 -7.12 -16.32 -4.17
CA GLU A 131 -7.39 -16.47 -2.73
C GLU A 131 -7.03 -15.19 -1.96
N LEU A 132 -5.91 -14.55 -2.30
CA LEU A 132 -5.47 -13.35 -1.64
C LEU A 132 -6.35 -12.13 -2.00
N THR A 133 -6.77 -11.99 -3.26
CA THR A 133 -7.68 -10.90 -3.65
C THR A 133 -9.08 -11.08 -3.08
N ASP A 134 -9.56 -12.32 -2.90
CA ASP A 134 -10.82 -12.59 -2.22
C ASP A 134 -10.75 -12.24 -0.72
N LEU A 135 -9.63 -12.53 -0.07
CA LEU A 135 -9.40 -12.16 1.32
C LEU A 135 -9.34 -10.63 1.52
N ILE A 136 -8.72 -9.90 0.59
CA ILE A 136 -8.59 -8.44 0.64
C ILE A 136 -9.92 -7.75 0.32
N GLY A 137 -10.72 -8.34 -0.53
CA GLY A 137 -11.88 -7.75 -1.22
C GLY A 137 -11.51 -7.30 -2.63
N GLN A 138 -12.30 -7.74 -3.62
CA GLN A 138 -12.06 -7.41 -5.03
C GLN A 138 -12.17 -5.90 -5.29
N ASP A 139 -13.12 -5.24 -4.64
CA ASP A 139 -13.33 -3.79 -4.66
C ASP A 139 -12.10 -3.02 -4.14
N VAL A 140 -11.57 -3.41 -2.98
CA VAL A 140 -10.38 -2.79 -2.38
C VAL A 140 -9.14 -3.01 -3.25
N ASN A 141 -8.96 -4.24 -3.77
CA ASN A 141 -7.81 -4.56 -4.62
C ASN A 141 -7.87 -3.79 -5.95
N THR A 142 -9.06 -3.72 -6.58
CA THR A 142 -9.30 -2.97 -7.82
C THR A 142 -9.04 -1.48 -7.63
N ALA A 143 -9.65 -0.86 -6.61
CA ALA A 143 -9.46 0.56 -6.31
C ALA A 143 -7.98 0.90 -6.05
N THR A 144 -7.25 0.05 -5.34
CA THR A 144 -5.81 0.21 -5.11
C THR A 144 -5.03 0.11 -6.41
N THR A 145 -5.38 -0.85 -7.28
CA THR A 145 -4.74 -1.04 -8.59
C THR A 145 -4.94 0.19 -9.47
N GLU A 146 -6.15 0.68 -9.58
CA GLU A 146 -6.49 1.87 -10.37
C GLU A 146 -5.75 3.11 -9.87
N SER A 147 -5.76 3.34 -8.56
CA SER A 147 -5.06 4.47 -7.95
C SER A 147 -3.55 4.44 -8.26
N VAL A 148 -2.90 3.28 -8.10
CA VAL A 148 -1.47 3.13 -8.40
C VAL A 148 -1.21 3.30 -9.90
N TRP A 149 -2.03 2.71 -10.75
CA TRP A 149 -1.90 2.75 -12.20
C TRP A 149 -2.01 4.19 -12.74
N GLN A 150 -3.09 4.90 -12.38
CA GLN A 150 -3.32 6.29 -12.80
C GLN A 150 -2.20 7.23 -12.33
N ARG A 151 -1.80 7.13 -11.07
CA ARG A 151 -0.75 7.99 -10.49
C ARG A 151 0.64 7.71 -11.04
N LEU A 152 0.84 6.56 -11.70
CA LEU A 152 2.09 6.22 -12.41
C LEU A 152 2.07 6.60 -13.89
N GLY A 153 1.02 7.26 -14.39
CA GLY A 153 0.87 7.61 -15.78
C GLY A 153 0.41 6.43 -16.66
N GLU A 154 -0.39 5.55 -16.10
CA GLU A 154 -1.11 4.47 -16.80
C GLU A 154 -0.21 3.47 -17.54
N PRO A 155 0.88 2.96 -16.93
CA PRO A 155 1.76 2.02 -17.61
C PRO A 155 1.02 0.71 -17.95
N ALA A 156 1.15 0.22 -19.17
CA ALA A 156 0.45 -0.96 -19.66
C ALA A 156 0.61 -2.21 -18.76
N ARG A 157 1.80 -2.37 -18.16
CA ARG A 157 2.10 -3.50 -17.25
C ARG A 157 1.26 -3.52 -15.97
N LEU A 158 0.69 -2.38 -15.55
CA LEU A 158 -0.13 -2.24 -14.35
C LEU A 158 -1.59 -1.94 -14.68
N ALA A 159 -2.00 -2.08 -15.94
CA ALA A 159 -3.39 -1.86 -16.35
C ALA A 159 -4.34 -2.80 -15.59
N PRO A 160 -5.44 -2.26 -15.02
CA PRO A 160 -6.45 -3.06 -14.31
C PRO A 160 -7.05 -4.15 -15.19
N SER A 161 -7.42 -5.28 -14.58
CA SER A 161 -8.10 -6.37 -15.26
C SER A 161 -9.54 -6.01 -15.59
N ARG A 162 -9.97 -6.31 -16.82
CA ARG A 162 -11.35 -6.13 -17.24
C ARG A 162 -12.30 -7.12 -16.57
N LEU A 163 -11.83 -8.34 -16.28
CA LEU A 163 -12.63 -9.33 -15.57
C LEU A 163 -12.79 -8.95 -14.11
N GLN A 164 -11.71 -8.53 -13.44
CA GLN A 164 -11.79 -8.09 -12.05
C GLN A 164 -12.77 -6.92 -11.88
N ASN A 165 -12.73 -5.94 -12.79
CA ASN A 165 -13.64 -4.79 -12.75
C ASN A 165 -15.13 -5.16 -12.93
N LYS A 166 -15.45 -6.35 -13.45
CA LYS A 166 -16.84 -6.83 -13.53
C LYS A 166 -17.36 -7.46 -12.24
N LEU A 167 -16.45 -7.73 -11.28
CA LEU A 167 -16.82 -8.30 -9.98
C LEU A 167 -17.08 -7.23 -8.91
N VAL A 168 -16.81 -5.97 -9.25
CA VAL A 168 -16.99 -4.79 -8.42
C VAL A 168 -18.15 -3.95 -8.99
#